data_e63ac3b660aa340347c0629c3c561ea1
#
_entry.id   e63ac3b660aa340347c0629c3c561ea1
#
_cell.length_a   1.000
_cell.length_b   1.000
_cell.length_c   1.000
_cell.angle_alpha   90.00
_cell.angle_beta   90.00
_cell.angle_gamma   90.00
#
_symmetry.space_group_name_H-M   'P 1'
#
loop_
_entity.id
_entity.type
_entity.pdbx_description
1 polymer ?
#
loop_
_entity_poly.entity_id
_entity_poly.type
_entity_poly.pdbx_seq_one_letter_code
_entity_poly.pdbx_strand_id
1 'polypeptide(L)'
;RKQNGKPMRFLLTIGGAGAQKEIFAHIIKYLIPYIKKNKAVLYVNVGDYKNVWDELIRDIPQMRELATEHFDNWKDTKAFAAKALSASQINNSDVVTDNNRDDNSKNITADNSSEDTSDNITGIHGFYHKNIFEAVYCTNLLMRSADVLVTKPSELAFYPVPKLFIKRVGGHEQWGAVHSAEIGDGTLECRDIPHTLQMIKLFMEDDTYIIDMCENIKKNKQMGIYNGAYEAVKLAVNMKKSDI
;
A
#
# COMPACT_ATOMS: atom_id res chain seq x y z
N ARG A 1 0.95 -13.68 -1.95
CA ARG A 1 2.00 -13.31 -2.92
C ARG A 1 3.30 -14.03 -2.60
N LYS A 2 3.88 -13.80 -1.44
CA LYS A 2 5.18 -14.37 -1.04
C LYS A 2 5.18 -15.90 -1.07
N GLN A 3 4.12 -16.57 -0.60
CA GLN A 3 3.95 -18.03 -0.69
C GLN A 3 3.98 -18.55 -2.14
N ASN A 4 3.63 -17.72 -3.11
CA ASN A 4 3.66 -18.05 -4.54
C ASN A 4 4.96 -17.58 -5.21
N GLY A 5 6.02 -17.30 -4.45
CA GLY A 5 7.31 -16.83 -4.97
C GLY A 5 7.32 -15.42 -5.57
N LYS A 6 6.23 -14.66 -5.43
CA LYS A 6 6.13 -13.29 -5.96
C LYS A 6 6.75 -12.27 -5.01
N PRO A 7 7.35 -11.19 -5.55
CA PRO A 7 7.99 -10.17 -4.73
C PRO A 7 7.01 -9.50 -3.78
N MET A 8 7.45 -9.20 -2.58
CA MET A 8 6.70 -8.46 -1.59
C MET A 8 6.66 -6.96 -1.94
N ARG A 9 5.50 -6.35 -1.89
CA ARG A 9 5.27 -4.95 -2.28
C ARG A 9 5.12 -4.06 -1.04
N PHE A 10 6.07 -3.16 -0.86
CA PHE A 10 6.04 -2.15 0.19
C PHE A 10 5.61 -0.80 -0.39
N LEU A 11 4.62 -0.17 0.21
CA LEU A 11 4.25 1.21 -0.08
C LEU A 11 4.82 2.12 1.00
N LEU A 12 5.75 2.98 0.63
CA LEU A 12 6.33 4.00 1.48
C LEU A 12 5.63 5.33 1.20
N THR A 13 4.97 5.90 2.22
CA THR A 13 4.30 7.20 2.12
C THR A 13 5.10 8.24 2.88
N ILE A 14 5.76 9.12 2.14
CA ILE A 14 6.55 10.21 2.70
C ILE A 14 5.63 11.44 2.79
N GLY A 15 5.12 11.70 3.99
CA GLY A 15 4.24 12.83 4.26
C GLY A 15 4.98 14.07 4.74
N GLY A 16 4.26 15.20 4.77
CA GLY A 16 4.62 16.42 5.47
C GLY A 16 6.06 16.92 5.28
N ALA A 17 6.35 17.67 4.22
CA ALA A 17 7.62 18.36 4.00
C ALA A 17 8.89 17.46 4.06
N GLY A 18 8.78 16.18 3.73
CA GLY A 18 9.91 15.25 3.75
C GLY A 18 10.37 14.87 5.17
N ALA A 19 9.54 15.13 6.17
CA ALA A 19 9.81 14.64 7.53
C ALA A 19 10.08 13.13 7.48
N GLN A 20 11.15 12.69 8.17
CA GLN A 20 11.54 11.28 8.26
C GLN A 20 12.18 10.71 6.97
N LYS A 21 12.58 11.53 6.00
CA LYS A 21 13.32 11.08 4.80
C LYS A 21 14.48 10.14 5.16
N GLU A 22 15.18 10.39 6.27
CA GLU A 22 16.29 9.57 6.73
C GLU A 22 15.87 8.11 7.01
N ILE A 23 14.71 7.89 7.66
CA ILE A 23 14.20 6.54 7.93
C ILE A 23 13.89 5.84 6.62
N PHE A 24 13.21 6.52 5.69
CA PHE A 24 12.91 5.96 4.37
C PHE A 24 14.17 5.65 3.56
N ALA A 25 15.19 6.51 3.61
CA ALA A 25 16.47 6.23 2.97
C ALA A 25 17.13 4.95 3.51
N HIS A 26 17.07 4.70 4.81
CA HIS A 26 17.57 3.45 5.40
C HIS A 26 16.75 2.24 4.98
N ILE A 27 15.42 2.35 4.93
CA ILE A 27 14.53 1.27 4.45
C ILE A 27 14.85 0.92 3.00
N ILE A 28 14.96 1.92 2.13
CA ILE A 28 15.28 1.73 0.71
C ILE A 28 16.64 1.04 0.55
N LYS A 29 17.69 1.55 1.22
CA LYS A 29 19.03 0.94 1.21
C LYS A 29 18.99 -0.52 1.66
N TYR A 30 18.24 -0.82 2.71
CA TYR A 30 18.11 -2.18 3.24
C TYR A 30 17.41 -3.12 2.25
N LEU A 31 16.40 -2.63 1.52
CA LEU A 31 15.63 -3.44 0.59
C LEU A 31 16.27 -3.60 -0.80
N ILE A 32 17.23 -2.76 -1.20
CA ILE A 32 17.91 -2.88 -2.51
C ILE A 32 18.41 -4.30 -2.82
N PRO A 33 19.07 -5.04 -1.91
CA PRO A 33 19.49 -6.41 -2.20
C PRO A 33 18.34 -7.38 -2.47
N TYR A 34 17.18 -7.17 -1.84
CA TYR A 34 15.96 -7.94 -2.08
C TYR A 34 15.31 -7.57 -3.41
N ILE A 35 15.32 -6.28 -3.76
CA ILE A 35 14.80 -5.77 -5.03
C ILE A 35 15.62 -6.33 -6.20
N LYS A 36 16.94 -6.30 -6.13
CA LYS A 36 17.84 -6.87 -7.14
C LYS A 36 17.64 -8.38 -7.36
N LYS A 37 17.15 -9.09 -6.35
CA LYS A 37 16.82 -10.52 -6.40
C LYS A 37 15.33 -10.77 -6.73
N ASN A 38 14.59 -9.73 -7.11
CA ASN A 38 13.15 -9.78 -7.36
C ASN A 38 12.32 -10.38 -6.20
N LYS A 39 12.75 -10.12 -4.96
CA LYS A 39 12.04 -10.53 -3.73
C LYS A 39 11.23 -9.40 -3.10
N ALA A 40 11.52 -8.15 -3.46
CA ALA A 40 10.78 -6.97 -3.02
C ALA A 40 10.55 -5.99 -4.17
N VAL A 41 9.46 -5.23 -4.07
CA VAL A 41 9.14 -4.08 -4.92
C VAL A 41 8.78 -2.93 -4.00
N LEU A 42 9.24 -1.72 -4.33
CA LEU A 42 8.90 -0.52 -3.58
C LEU A 42 8.01 0.41 -4.40
N TYR A 43 6.95 0.89 -3.79
CA TYR A 43 6.18 2.05 -4.21
C TYR A 43 6.54 3.18 -3.26
N VAL A 44 7.11 4.25 -3.77
CA VAL A 44 7.56 5.41 -2.97
C VAL A 44 6.74 6.63 -3.38
N ASN A 45 5.72 6.97 -2.59
CA ASN A 45 4.92 8.17 -2.82
C ASN A 45 5.50 9.33 -2.00
N VAL A 46 6.08 10.31 -2.69
CA VAL A 46 6.62 11.52 -2.06
C VAL A 46 5.61 12.68 -2.04
N GLY A 47 4.34 12.41 -2.39
CA GLY A 47 3.29 13.41 -2.40
C GLY A 47 3.55 14.51 -3.42
N ASP A 48 3.52 15.76 -2.97
CA ASP A 48 3.83 16.96 -3.76
C ASP A 48 5.26 17.48 -3.54
N TYR A 49 6.13 16.70 -2.88
CA TYR A 49 7.50 17.08 -2.51
C TYR A 49 8.54 16.41 -3.43
N LYS A 50 8.64 16.84 -4.68
CA LYS A 50 9.62 16.31 -5.64
C LYS A 50 11.06 16.34 -5.14
N ASN A 51 11.44 17.39 -4.42
CA ASN A 51 12.77 17.53 -3.84
C ASN A 51 13.16 16.35 -2.93
N VAL A 52 12.19 15.73 -2.25
CA VAL A 52 12.46 14.54 -1.41
C VAL A 52 12.91 13.36 -2.27
N TRP A 53 12.29 13.15 -3.43
CA TRP A 53 12.73 12.13 -4.36
C TRP A 53 14.12 12.42 -4.91
N ASP A 54 14.37 13.65 -5.36
CA ASP A 54 15.66 14.06 -5.90
C ASP A 54 16.79 13.87 -4.87
N GLU A 55 16.50 14.14 -3.60
CA GLU A 55 17.42 13.88 -2.50
C GLU A 55 17.65 12.38 -2.25
N LEU A 56 16.60 11.54 -2.29
CA LEU A 56 16.74 10.09 -2.17
C LEU A 56 17.61 9.51 -3.29
N ILE A 57 17.40 9.93 -4.55
CA ILE A 57 18.22 9.52 -5.69
C ILE A 57 19.68 9.96 -5.53
N ARG A 58 19.93 11.15 -4.99
CA ARG A 58 21.28 11.64 -4.71
C ARG A 58 21.96 10.84 -3.61
N ASP A 59 21.24 10.57 -2.51
CA ASP A 59 21.76 9.91 -1.31
C ASP A 59 21.85 8.38 -1.46
N ILE A 60 21.17 7.82 -2.47
CA ILE A 60 21.13 6.38 -2.80
C ILE A 60 21.30 6.19 -4.32
N PRO A 61 22.54 6.32 -4.84
CA PRO A 61 22.79 6.28 -6.29
C PRO A 61 22.28 5.00 -6.98
N GLN A 62 22.22 3.87 -6.24
CA GLN A 62 21.70 2.59 -6.77
C GLN A 62 20.22 2.67 -7.19
N MET A 63 19.44 3.64 -6.68
CA MET A 63 18.05 3.84 -7.10
C MET A 63 17.94 4.20 -8.58
N ARG A 64 18.95 4.89 -9.17
CA ARG A 64 18.89 5.34 -10.57
C ARG A 64 18.69 4.21 -11.57
N GLU A 65 19.23 3.04 -11.28
CA GLU A 65 19.14 1.86 -12.14
C GLU A 65 17.88 1.03 -11.86
N LEU A 66 17.26 1.22 -10.70
CA LEU A 66 16.15 0.40 -10.23
C LEU A 66 14.82 1.14 -10.25
N ALA A 67 14.85 2.47 -10.42
CA ALA A 67 13.67 3.30 -10.28
C ALA A 67 12.96 3.59 -11.60
N THR A 68 11.63 3.54 -11.56
CA THR A 68 10.72 4.07 -12.58
C THR A 68 9.94 5.22 -11.97
N GLU A 69 9.91 6.35 -12.65
CA GLU A 69 9.25 7.57 -12.20
C GLU A 69 7.86 7.72 -12.83
N HIS A 70 6.84 7.90 -11.99
CA HIS A 70 5.45 8.19 -12.36
C HIS A 70 5.10 9.61 -11.91
N PHE A 71 5.73 10.59 -12.56
CA PHE A 71 5.71 11.97 -12.09
C PHE A 71 4.75 12.83 -12.87
N ASP A 72 3.87 13.52 -12.13
CA ASP A 72 2.92 14.51 -12.64
C ASP A 72 2.10 14.02 -13.85
N ASN A 73 1.92 12.70 -13.91
CA ASN A 73 1.16 11.99 -14.93
C ASN A 73 0.11 11.08 -14.30
N TRP A 74 -1.03 11.67 -14.01
CA TRP A 74 -2.13 10.97 -13.34
C TRP A 74 -2.68 9.78 -14.13
N LYS A 75 -2.66 9.87 -15.47
CA LYS A 75 -3.08 8.76 -16.34
C LYS A 75 -2.16 7.55 -16.20
N ASP A 76 -0.85 7.79 -16.18
CA ASP A 76 0.15 6.74 -16.00
C ASP A 76 0.06 6.12 -14.60
N THR A 77 -0.05 6.94 -13.55
CA THR A 77 -0.26 6.47 -12.17
C THR A 77 -1.48 5.56 -12.03
N LYS A 78 -2.61 5.93 -12.64
CA LYS A 78 -3.82 5.08 -12.64
C LYS A 78 -3.60 3.78 -13.40
N ALA A 79 -2.96 3.83 -14.56
CA ALA A 79 -2.66 2.65 -15.36
C ALA A 79 -1.73 1.69 -14.61
N PHE A 80 -0.68 2.20 -13.97
CA PHE A 80 0.20 1.43 -13.10
C PHE A 80 -0.56 0.77 -11.95
N ALA A 81 -1.37 1.53 -11.21
CA ALA A 81 -2.14 1.01 -10.08
C ALA A 81 -3.14 -0.08 -10.51
N ALA A 82 -3.80 0.09 -11.66
CA ALA A 82 -4.69 -0.92 -12.23
C ALA A 82 -3.94 -2.21 -12.60
N LYS A 83 -2.78 -2.09 -13.28
CA LYS A 83 -1.90 -3.23 -13.58
C LYS A 83 -1.46 -3.95 -12.32
N ALA A 84 -1.02 -3.19 -11.30
CA ALA A 84 -0.57 -3.75 -10.02
C ALA A 84 -1.68 -4.49 -9.28
N LEU A 85 -2.92 -3.99 -9.34
CA LEU A 85 -4.08 -4.62 -8.73
C LEU A 85 -4.48 -5.90 -9.47
N SER A 86 -4.56 -5.88 -10.80
CA SER A 86 -4.88 -7.07 -11.61
C SER A 86 -3.89 -8.20 -11.36
N ALA A 87 -2.61 -7.89 -11.32
CA ALA A 87 -1.55 -8.83 -10.99
C ALA A 87 -1.67 -9.41 -9.55
N SER A 88 -2.45 -8.80 -8.67
CA SER A 88 -2.75 -9.31 -7.34
C SER A 88 -3.96 -10.23 -7.30
N GLN A 89 -4.86 -10.17 -8.30
CA GLN A 89 -6.15 -10.88 -8.33
C GLN A 89 -6.11 -12.22 -9.09
N ILE A 90 -5.14 -12.46 -9.94
CA ILE A 90 -5.07 -13.64 -10.83
C ILE A 90 -5.04 -14.99 -10.08
N ASN A 91 -4.81 -14.99 -8.77
CA ASN A 91 -4.75 -16.23 -7.97
C ASN A 91 -6.03 -16.56 -7.19
N ASN A 92 -7.15 -15.85 -7.39
CA ASN A 92 -8.41 -16.13 -6.69
C ASN A 92 -9.47 -16.85 -7.56
N SER A 93 -9.14 -17.27 -8.79
CA SER A 93 -10.09 -17.94 -9.68
C SER A 93 -10.32 -19.44 -9.37
N ASP A 94 -9.62 -20.02 -8.40
CA ASP A 94 -9.77 -21.45 -8.06
C ASP A 94 -10.66 -21.74 -6.85
N VAL A 95 -11.39 -20.77 -6.30
CA VAL A 95 -12.31 -21.02 -5.19
C VAL A 95 -13.66 -20.32 -5.44
N VAL A 96 -14.69 -21.18 -5.58
CA VAL A 96 -16.13 -20.90 -5.52
C VAL A 96 -16.80 -20.48 -6.83
N THR A 97 -17.22 -21.51 -7.57
CA THR A 97 -18.47 -21.45 -8.34
C THR A 97 -19.63 -21.43 -7.34
N ASP A 98 -20.16 -20.28 -7.04
CA ASP A 98 -21.50 -20.17 -6.46
C ASP A 98 -22.47 -19.80 -7.59
N ASN A 99 -23.31 -20.80 -7.91
CA ASN A 99 -24.39 -20.69 -8.86
C ASN A 99 -25.44 -19.70 -8.33
N ASN A 100 -25.65 -18.60 -9.03
CA ASN A 100 -26.94 -17.97 -9.30
C ASN A 100 -26.74 -16.49 -9.64
N ARG A 101 -26.73 -16.19 -10.94
CA ARG A 101 -27.35 -14.98 -11.50
C ARG A 101 -27.54 -15.14 -13.02
N ASP A 102 -28.78 -15.33 -13.39
CA ASP A 102 -29.26 -14.98 -14.73
C ASP A 102 -28.94 -13.51 -15.00
N ASP A 103 -28.25 -13.18 -16.07
CA ASP A 103 -28.83 -12.29 -17.07
C ASP A 103 -27.91 -12.11 -18.29
N ASN A 104 -28.57 -12.02 -19.42
CA ASN A 104 -28.11 -11.76 -20.77
C ASN A 104 -27.15 -10.56 -20.91
N SER A 105 -25.94 -10.76 -21.43
CA SER A 105 -25.35 -9.79 -22.36
C SER A 105 -24.22 -10.38 -23.21
N LYS A 106 -24.50 -10.41 -24.46
CA LYS A 106 -23.72 -10.42 -25.72
C LYS A 106 -22.24 -10.81 -25.67
N ASN A 107 -21.96 -11.90 -26.39
CA ASN A 107 -20.69 -12.34 -26.94
C ASN A 107 -19.86 -11.19 -27.51
N ILE A 108 -18.69 -10.93 -26.92
CA ILE A 108 -17.55 -10.34 -27.59
C ILE A 108 -16.49 -11.44 -27.59
N THR A 109 -16.23 -11.98 -28.77
CA THR A 109 -15.11 -12.88 -29.04
C THR A 109 -13.81 -12.14 -28.74
N ALA A 110 -13.18 -12.50 -27.63
CA ALA A 110 -11.82 -12.09 -27.35
C ALA A 110 -10.86 -13.03 -28.05
N ASP A 111 -10.07 -12.47 -28.95
CA ASP A 111 -8.95 -13.10 -29.60
C ASP A 111 -7.96 -13.62 -28.54
N ASN A 112 -7.82 -14.94 -28.47
CA ASN A 112 -6.87 -15.62 -27.56
C ASN A 112 -5.46 -15.52 -28.13
N SER A 113 -4.78 -14.42 -27.88
CA SER A 113 -3.32 -14.38 -27.82
C SER A 113 -2.91 -14.21 -26.35
N SER A 114 -2.84 -15.30 -25.62
CA SER A 114 -2.32 -15.36 -24.27
C SER A 114 -0.80 -15.18 -24.29
N GLU A 115 -0.34 -13.95 -24.45
CA GLU A 115 0.94 -13.56 -23.90
C GLU A 115 0.78 -13.51 -22.37
N ASP A 116 1.56 -14.31 -21.70
CA ASP A 116 1.69 -14.37 -20.22
C ASP A 116 2.15 -13.00 -19.69
N THR A 117 1.23 -12.03 -19.58
CA THR A 117 1.45 -10.68 -19.06
C THR A 117 1.41 -10.65 -17.53
N SER A 118 1.60 -11.82 -16.91
CA SER A 118 1.55 -11.96 -15.47
C SER A 118 2.77 -11.33 -14.80
N ASP A 119 2.52 -10.27 -14.07
CA ASP A 119 3.25 -9.90 -12.84
C ASP A 119 4.70 -9.39 -12.96
N ASN A 120 5.05 -8.67 -14.01
CA ASN A 120 6.40 -8.10 -14.15
C ASN A 120 6.55 -6.68 -13.55
N ILE A 121 5.99 -6.44 -12.34
CA ILE A 121 6.28 -5.22 -11.59
C ILE A 121 7.49 -5.51 -10.71
N THR A 122 8.60 -4.86 -11.03
CA THR A 122 9.91 -5.03 -10.36
C THR A 122 10.53 -3.68 -10.06
N GLY A 123 11.48 -3.62 -9.14
CA GLY A 123 12.23 -2.42 -8.88
C GLY A 123 11.57 -1.47 -7.89
N ILE A 124 11.81 -0.18 -8.10
CA ILE A 124 11.33 0.94 -7.27
C ILE A 124 10.47 1.84 -8.14
N HIS A 125 9.25 2.11 -7.74
CA HIS A 125 8.34 3.00 -8.44
C HIS A 125 8.14 4.27 -7.62
N GLY A 126 8.62 5.41 -8.14
CA GLY A 126 8.48 6.72 -7.52
C GLY A 126 7.24 7.44 -8.01
N PHE A 127 6.47 8.02 -7.09
CA PHE A 127 5.25 8.78 -7.39
C PHE A 127 5.37 10.18 -6.82
N TYR A 128 5.10 11.15 -7.68
CA TYR A 128 5.04 12.57 -7.34
C TYR A 128 3.93 13.21 -8.16
N HIS A 129 3.12 14.03 -7.52
CA HIS A 129 2.10 14.84 -8.20
C HIS A 129 2.07 16.24 -7.61
N LYS A 130 2.20 17.23 -8.49
CA LYS A 130 2.07 18.65 -8.10
C LYS A 130 0.67 18.98 -7.58
N ASN A 131 -0.36 18.31 -8.13
CA ASN A 131 -1.72 18.41 -7.63
C ASN A 131 -1.86 17.62 -6.35
N ILE A 132 -2.15 18.30 -5.24
CA ILE A 132 -2.27 17.68 -3.90
C ILE A 132 -3.36 16.59 -3.85
N PHE A 133 -4.46 16.73 -4.59
CA PHE A 133 -5.52 15.72 -4.62
C PHE A 133 -5.04 14.44 -5.30
N GLU A 134 -4.26 14.55 -6.38
CA GLU A 134 -3.65 13.40 -7.06
C GLU A 134 -2.58 12.76 -6.16
N ALA A 135 -1.75 13.57 -5.50
CA ALA A 135 -0.70 13.13 -4.58
C ALA A 135 -1.29 12.27 -3.43
N VAL A 136 -2.38 12.74 -2.81
CA VAL A 136 -3.09 12.00 -1.74
C VAL A 136 -3.79 10.78 -2.30
N TYR A 137 -4.52 10.91 -3.40
CA TYR A 137 -5.28 9.80 -3.97
C TYR A 137 -4.39 8.69 -4.54
N CYS A 138 -3.17 9.02 -4.96
CA CYS A 138 -2.15 8.05 -5.35
C CYS A 138 -1.90 7.01 -4.24
N THR A 139 -1.78 7.43 -2.98
CA THR A 139 -1.66 6.51 -1.84
C THR A 139 -2.83 5.53 -1.78
N ASN A 140 -4.07 6.01 -1.94
CA ASN A 140 -5.27 5.16 -1.90
C ASN A 140 -5.28 4.12 -3.03
N LEU A 141 -4.83 4.49 -4.23
CA LEU A 141 -4.73 3.54 -5.35
C LEU A 141 -3.68 2.46 -5.09
N LEU A 142 -2.50 2.86 -4.62
CA LEU A 142 -1.36 1.95 -4.42
C LEU A 142 -1.56 1.00 -3.23
N MET A 143 -2.22 1.44 -2.14
CA MET A 143 -2.55 0.59 -1.00
C MET A 143 -3.31 -0.68 -1.38
N ARG A 144 -4.11 -0.63 -2.43
CA ARG A 144 -4.93 -1.77 -2.90
C ARG A 144 -4.10 -2.93 -3.44
N SER A 145 -2.86 -2.69 -3.80
CA SER A 145 -1.93 -3.68 -4.35
C SER A 145 -0.66 -3.85 -3.53
N ALA A 146 -0.48 -3.09 -2.44
CA ALA A 146 0.63 -3.24 -1.52
C ALA A 146 0.38 -4.37 -0.53
N ASP A 147 1.45 -5.09 -0.16
CA ASP A 147 1.41 -6.10 0.90
C ASP A 147 1.63 -5.45 2.28
N VAL A 148 2.42 -4.38 2.33
CA VAL A 148 2.69 -3.61 3.57
C VAL A 148 2.72 -2.13 3.27
N LEU A 149 1.95 -1.36 4.03
CA LEU A 149 2.06 0.09 4.09
C LEU A 149 3.08 0.48 5.16
N VAL A 150 4.11 1.23 4.78
CA VAL A 150 5.11 1.79 5.68
C VAL A 150 4.87 3.29 5.80
N THR A 151 4.43 3.72 6.96
CA THR A 151 4.02 5.10 7.21
C THR A 151 4.24 5.50 8.66
N LYS A 152 4.21 6.81 8.96
CA LYS A 152 4.05 7.26 10.34
C LYS A 152 2.62 6.98 10.81
N PRO A 153 2.37 6.87 12.14
CA PRO A 153 1.01 6.79 12.65
C PRO A 153 0.23 8.07 12.28
N SER A 154 -0.83 7.90 11.50
CA SER A 154 -1.66 9.01 10.99
C SER A 154 -3.05 8.50 10.64
N GLU A 155 -3.80 9.25 9.86
CA GLU A 155 -5.09 8.83 9.29
C GLU A 155 -4.98 7.54 8.47
N LEU A 156 -3.82 7.21 7.95
CA LEU A 156 -3.57 5.96 7.23
C LEU A 156 -3.66 4.72 8.13
N ALA A 157 -3.63 4.88 9.46
CA ALA A 157 -3.86 3.80 10.41
C ALA A 157 -5.22 3.13 10.26
N PHE A 158 -6.23 3.84 9.75
CA PHE A 158 -7.60 3.35 9.63
C PHE A 158 -7.92 2.61 8.33
N TYR A 159 -6.94 2.41 7.45
CA TYR A 159 -7.14 1.67 6.19
C TYR A 159 -6.88 0.16 6.37
N PRO A 160 -7.65 -0.71 5.69
CA PRO A 160 -7.53 -2.16 5.78
C PRO A 160 -6.34 -2.69 4.95
N VAL A 161 -5.12 -2.41 5.38
CA VAL A 161 -3.88 -2.90 4.80
C VAL A 161 -2.89 -3.21 5.92
N PRO A 162 -2.07 -4.27 5.84
CA PRO A 162 -1.02 -4.50 6.82
C PRO A 162 -0.08 -3.31 6.95
N LYS A 163 0.20 -2.85 8.18
CA LYS A 163 0.93 -1.60 8.43
C LYS A 163 2.18 -1.81 9.27
N LEU A 164 3.27 -1.18 8.82
CA LEU A 164 4.46 -0.94 9.62
C LEU A 164 4.53 0.55 9.96
N PHE A 165 4.39 0.89 11.24
CA PHE A 165 4.51 2.26 11.68
C PHE A 165 5.95 2.61 12.03
N ILE A 166 6.50 3.57 11.29
CA ILE A 166 7.77 4.22 11.63
C ILE A 166 7.53 5.28 12.72
N LYS A 167 8.61 5.82 13.27
CA LYS A 167 8.55 6.84 14.34
C LYS A 167 7.63 8.01 13.94
N ARG A 168 6.75 8.41 14.85
CA ARG A 168 5.86 9.57 14.67
C ARG A 168 6.63 10.90 14.64
N VAL A 169 5.97 11.95 14.15
CA VAL A 169 6.46 13.34 14.23
C VAL A 169 5.81 14.06 15.41
N GLY A 170 4.50 13.93 15.55
CA GLY A 170 3.73 14.59 16.61
C GLY A 170 3.20 13.64 17.68
N GLY A 171 3.07 14.12 18.93
CA GLY A 171 2.61 13.28 20.04
C GLY A 171 1.19 12.73 19.86
N HIS A 172 0.31 13.48 19.19
CA HIS A 172 -1.07 13.09 18.91
C HIS A 172 -1.21 11.90 17.95
N GLU A 173 -0.17 11.60 17.16
CA GLU A 173 -0.19 10.52 16.19
C GLU A 173 -0.09 9.12 16.82
N GLN A 174 0.32 9.03 18.09
CA GLN A 174 0.54 7.77 18.80
C GLN A 174 -0.65 6.80 18.72
N TRP A 175 -1.85 7.34 18.85
CA TRP A 175 -3.07 6.56 18.95
C TRP A 175 -3.38 5.76 17.67
N GLY A 176 -2.93 6.22 16.51
CA GLY A 176 -3.08 5.47 15.25
C GLY A 176 -2.34 4.13 15.28
N ALA A 177 -1.10 4.10 15.79
CA ALA A 177 -0.34 2.85 15.92
C ALA A 177 -0.91 1.93 17.01
N VAL A 178 -1.34 2.49 18.15
CA VAL A 178 -1.99 1.73 19.23
C VAL A 178 -3.26 1.06 18.70
N HIS A 179 -4.13 1.82 18.04
CA HIS A 179 -5.37 1.29 17.46
C HIS A 179 -5.10 0.15 16.47
N SER A 180 -4.16 0.33 15.53
CA SER A 180 -3.82 -0.72 14.56
C SER A 180 -3.27 -1.98 15.23
N ALA A 181 -2.46 -1.83 16.29
CA ALA A 181 -1.96 -2.98 17.04
C ALA A 181 -3.08 -3.71 17.79
N GLU A 182 -4.05 -2.97 18.38
CA GLU A 182 -5.19 -3.54 19.07
C GLU A 182 -6.12 -4.33 18.14
N ILE A 183 -6.37 -3.84 16.93
CA ILE A 183 -7.18 -4.55 15.94
C ILE A 183 -6.37 -5.56 15.11
N GLY A 184 -5.06 -5.64 15.33
CA GLY A 184 -4.16 -6.65 14.75
C GLY A 184 -3.86 -6.45 13.26
N ASP A 185 -3.99 -5.23 12.72
CA ASP A 185 -3.72 -4.94 11.31
C ASP A 185 -2.44 -4.11 11.08
N GLY A 186 -1.72 -3.77 12.15
CA GLY A 186 -0.47 -3.02 12.09
C GLY A 186 0.42 -3.26 13.31
N THR A 187 1.66 -2.75 13.22
CA THR A 187 2.62 -2.81 14.32
C THR A 187 2.35 -1.70 15.35
N LEU A 188 2.94 -1.82 16.52
CA LEU A 188 3.23 -0.62 17.30
C LEU A 188 4.26 0.23 16.55
N GLU A 189 4.38 1.50 16.97
CA GLU A 189 5.36 2.43 16.41
C GLU A 189 6.80 1.95 16.64
N CYS A 190 7.61 1.94 15.60
CA CYS A 190 9.04 1.68 15.69
C CYS A 190 9.76 2.85 16.38
N ARG A 191 10.62 2.55 17.34
CA ARG A 191 11.31 3.54 18.17
C ARG A 191 12.40 4.32 17.43
N ASP A 192 13.09 3.62 16.53
CA ASP A 192 14.28 4.10 15.83
C ASP A 192 14.50 3.36 14.50
N ILE A 193 15.52 3.73 13.76
CA ILE A 193 15.90 3.10 12.49
C ILE A 193 16.25 1.63 12.66
N PRO A 194 17.11 1.21 13.62
CA PRO A 194 17.40 -0.21 13.85
C PRO A 194 16.14 -1.05 14.07
N HIS A 195 15.21 -0.58 14.92
CA HIS A 195 13.93 -1.27 15.14
C HIS A 195 13.09 -1.35 13.86
N THR A 196 13.03 -0.27 13.08
CA THR A 196 12.32 -0.27 11.79
C THR A 196 12.91 -1.32 10.83
N LEU A 197 14.23 -1.40 10.71
CA LEU A 197 14.89 -2.38 9.84
C LEU A 197 14.72 -3.81 10.34
N GLN A 198 14.69 -4.03 11.66
CA GLN A 198 14.36 -5.33 12.24
C GLN A 198 12.94 -5.78 11.87
N MET A 199 11.96 -4.87 11.92
CA MET A 199 10.58 -5.16 11.50
C MET A 199 10.49 -5.43 10.00
N ILE A 200 11.18 -4.66 9.14
CA ILE A 200 11.26 -4.95 7.70
C ILE A 200 11.85 -6.35 7.47
N LYS A 201 12.92 -6.70 8.19
CA LYS A 201 13.50 -8.03 8.11
C LYS A 201 12.49 -9.12 8.48
N LEU A 202 11.74 -8.92 9.55
CA LEU A 202 10.70 -9.85 9.98
C LEU A 202 9.65 -10.06 8.88
N PHE A 203 9.13 -8.99 8.28
CA PHE A 203 8.20 -9.10 7.16
C PHE A 203 8.79 -9.83 5.93
N MET A 204 10.10 -9.70 5.70
CA MET A 204 10.76 -10.38 4.59
C MET A 204 11.01 -11.86 4.86
N GLU A 205 11.25 -12.26 6.10
CA GLU A 205 11.70 -13.61 6.48
C GLU A 205 10.58 -14.48 7.07
N ASP A 206 9.58 -13.88 7.74
CA ASP A 206 8.49 -14.59 8.42
C ASP A 206 7.13 -14.25 7.79
N ASP A 207 6.47 -15.25 7.22
CA ASP A 207 5.16 -15.09 6.60
C ASP A 207 4.02 -15.02 7.62
N THR A 208 4.20 -15.59 8.79
CA THR A 208 3.15 -15.72 9.82
C THR A 208 2.63 -14.35 10.22
N TYR A 209 3.53 -13.39 10.40
CA TYR A 209 3.16 -12.04 10.86
C TYR A 209 2.24 -11.29 9.87
N ILE A 210 2.51 -11.42 8.59
CA ILE A 210 1.65 -10.82 7.53
C ILE A 210 0.35 -11.59 7.37
N ILE A 211 0.38 -12.91 7.47
CA ILE A 211 -0.81 -13.75 7.40
C ILE A 211 -1.78 -13.37 8.50
N ASP A 212 -1.30 -13.28 9.74
CA ASP A 212 -2.10 -12.88 10.91
C ASP A 212 -2.73 -11.50 10.72
N MET A 213 -1.97 -10.52 10.23
CA MET A 213 -2.52 -9.20 9.91
C MET A 213 -3.62 -9.25 8.85
N CYS A 214 -3.42 -10.03 7.78
CA CYS A 214 -4.41 -10.19 6.71
C CYS A 214 -5.69 -10.87 7.22
N GLU A 215 -5.57 -11.87 8.09
CA GLU A 215 -6.72 -12.55 8.70
C GLU A 215 -7.49 -11.60 9.63
N ASN A 216 -6.78 -10.83 10.46
CA ASN A 216 -7.40 -9.81 11.30
C ASN A 216 -8.11 -8.74 10.45
N ILE A 217 -7.52 -8.28 9.34
CA ILE A 217 -8.16 -7.35 8.41
C ILE A 217 -9.47 -7.92 7.86
N LYS A 218 -9.47 -9.19 7.44
CA LYS A 218 -10.69 -9.86 6.94
C LYS A 218 -11.78 -9.91 8.02
N LYS A 219 -11.42 -10.30 9.23
CA LYS A 219 -12.33 -10.36 10.39
C LYS A 219 -12.88 -8.97 10.73
N ASN A 220 -12.01 -7.98 10.83
CA ASN A 220 -12.38 -6.59 11.15
C ASN A 220 -13.29 -5.99 10.09
N LYS A 221 -13.07 -6.31 8.80
CA LYS A 221 -13.95 -5.91 7.69
C LYS A 221 -15.36 -6.51 7.85
N GLN A 222 -15.45 -7.80 8.20
CA GLN A 222 -16.76 -8.44 8.45
C GLN A 222 -17.48 -7.83 9.64
N MET A 223 -16.75 -7.40 10.67
CA MET A 223 -17.30 -6.71 11.85
C MET A 223 -17.63 -5.23 11.59
N GLY A 224 -17.32 -4.67 10.42
CA GLY A 224 -17.61 -3.28 10.07
C GLY A 224 -16.66 -2.25 10.69
N ILE A 225 -15.52 -2.67 11.27
CA ILE A 225 -14.55 -1.76 11.93
C ILE A 225 -14.06 -0.65 11.01
N TYR A 226 -13.92 -0.93 9.71
CA TYR A 226 -13.48 0.06 8.71
C TYR A 226 -14.63 0.90 8.12
N ASN A 227 -15.87 0.73 8.59
CA ASN A 227 -17.04 1.40 8.01
C ASN A 227 -17.41 2.72 8.69
N GLY A 228 -16.61 3.21 9.64
CA GLY A 228 -16.95 4.35 10.49
C GLY A 228 -17.38 5.61 9.72
N ALA A 229 -16.65 5.99 8.67
CA ALA A 229 -17.02 7.14 7.83
C ALA A 229 -18.35 6.93 7.09
N TYR A 230 -18.58 5.71 6.56
CA TYR A 230 -19.83 5.35 5.89
C TYR A 230 -21.03 5.39 6.85
N GLU A 231 -20.88 4.80 8.02
CA GLU A 231 -21.95 4.80 9.05
C GLU A 231 -22.24 6.20 9.58
N ALA A 232 -21.22 7.06 9.74
CA ALA A 232 -21.41 8.46 10.12
C ALA A 232 -22.24 9.24 9.08
N VAL A 233 -21.93 9.08 7.79
CA VAL A 233 -22.69 9.70 6.70
C VAL A 233 -24.12 9.18 6.67
N LYS A 234 -24.32 7.87 6.79
CA LYS A 234 -25.63 7.22 6.80
C LYS A 234 -26.49 7.73 7.97
N LEU A 235 -25.89 7.86 9.15
CA LEU A 235 -26.57 8.41 10.32
C LEU A 235 -26.99 9.86 10.10
N ALA A 236 -26.10 10.72 9.60
CA ALA A 236 -26.38 12.12 9.32
C ALA A 236 -27.52 12.32 8.30
N VAL A 237 -27.56 11.48 7.25
CA VAL A 237 -28.64 11.51 6.23
C VAL A 237 -29.98 11.07 6.85
N ASN A 238 -29.99 10.06 7.72
CA ASN A 238 -31.19 9.57 8.37
C ASN A 238 -31.76 10.59 9.39
N MET A 239 -30.90 11.25 10.16
CA MET A 239 -31.32 12.33 11.08
C MET A 239 -32.01 13.46 10.32
N LYS A 240 -31.46 13.89 9.16
CA LYS A 240 -32.05 14.95 8.34
C LYS A 240 -33.42 14.57 7.74
N LYS A 241 -33.73 13.27 7.60
CA LYS A 241 -35.05 12.79 7.13
C LYS A 241 -36.11 12.72 8.25
N SER A 242 -35.70 12.64 9.50
CA SER A 242 -36.62 12.61 10.65
C SER A 242 -37.07 13.98 11.10
N ASP A 243 -36.43 15.06 10.62
CA ASP A 243 -36.75 16.44 10.94
C ASP A 243 -37.67 17.11 9.87
N ILE A 244 -38.19 16.33 8.92
CA ILE A 244 -39.16 16.72 7.88
C ILE A 244 -40.47 15.93 8.09
#